data_2fa25b83992cb369f8bac5caabe7fe73
#
_entry.id   2fa25b83992cb369f8bac5caabe7fe73
#
_cell.length_a   1.000
_cell.length_b   1.000
_cell.length_c   1.000
_cell.angle_alpha   90.00
_cell.angle_beta   90.00
_cell.angle_gamma   90.00
#
_symmetry.space_group_name_H-M   'P 1'
#
loop_
_entity.id
_entity.type
_entity.pdbx_description
1 polymer ?
#
loop_
_entity_poly.entity_id
_entity_poly.type
_entity_poly.pdbx_seq_one_letter_code
_entity_poly.pdbx_strand_id
1 'polypeptide(L)'
;MYLFSLVKIILTYYDFNRCSGIRAVGIEYVDDTIGRAKGTTETLVARASRLVVLSAGAFGSPAILERSGIGSKDILTKNNIQQLVDLPGVGEHYMGSPDWMLQMTTF
;
A
#
# COMPACT_ATOMS: atom_id res chain seq x y z
N MET A 1 -13.05 3.88 10.31
CA MET A 1 -11.74 3.22 10.32
C MET A 1 -11.49 2.41 9.02
N TYR A 2 -11.48 3.02 7.86
CA TYR A 2 -11.16 2.32 6.58
C TYR A 2 -10.38 3.19 5.60
N LEU A 3 -9.58 4.17 6.12
CA LEU A 3 -8.80 5.08 5.29
C LEU A 3 -7.67 4.38 4.53
N PHE A 4 -7.21 3.21 5.00
CA PHE A 4 -6.09 2.48 4.40
C PHE A 4 -6.46 1.70 3.13
N SER A 5 -7.73 1.55 2.85
CA SER A 5 -8.22 0.75 1.71
C SER A 5 -7.92 1.37 0.35
N LEU A 6 -7.54 2.64 0.28
CA LEU A 6 -7.50 3.43 -0.94
C LEU A 6 -6.16 4.18 -1.16
N VAL A 7 -5.12 3.80 -0.43
CA VAL A 7 -3.77 4.36 -0.63
C VAL A 7 -2.92 3.44 -1.50
N LYS A 8 -2.21 4.01 -2.45
CA LYS A 8 -1.25 3.32 -3.33
C LYS A 8 -0.01 4.19 -3.50
N ILE A 9 1.17 3.56 -3.53
CA ILE A 9 2.43 4.25 -3.82
C ILE A 9 2.59 4.35 -5.35
N ILE A 10 2.96 5.53 -5.81
CA ILE A 10 3.29 5.76 -7.22
C ILE A 10 4.77 5.45 -7.41
N LEU A 11 5.03 4.44 -8.22
CA LEU A 11 6.39 4.01 -8.57
C LEU A 11 6.72 4.46 -9.99
N THR A 12 7.96 4.86 -10.21
CA THR A 12 8.48 5.15 -11.54
C THR A 12 9.84 4.51 -11.73
N TYR A 13 10.13 4.10 -12.97
CA TYR A 13 11.47 3.66 -13.35
C TYR A 13 12.35 4.89 -13.55
N TYR A 14 13.58 4.83 -13.08
CA TYR A 14 14.59 5.81 -13.38
C TYR A 14 15.84 5.12 -13.95
N ASP A 15 16.43 5.75 -14.95
CA ASP A 15 17.72 5.38 -15.49
C ASP A 15 18.67 6.56 -15.24
N PHE A 16 19.56 6.40 -14.30
CA PHE A 16 20.60 7.38 -14.03
C PHE A 16 21.96 6.73 -14.27
N ASN A 17 22.47 6.84 -15.50
CA ASN A 17 23.82 6.42 -15.92
C ASN A 17 24.27 5.04 -15.37
N ARG A 18 23.50 3.95 -15.70
CA ARG A 18 23.74 2.54 -15.36
C ARG A 18 23.21 2.03 -14.00
N CYS A 19 22.53 2.83 -13.23
CA CYS A 19 21.76 2.34 -12.08
C CYS A 19 20.27 2.48 -12.36
N SER A 20 19.73 1.60 -13.20
CA SER A 20 18.29 1.51 -13.42
C SER A 20 17.60 0.95 -12.18
N GLY A 21 16.50 1.55 -11.74
CA GLY A 21 15.77 1.13 -10.56
C GLY A 21 14.36 1.65 -10.54
N ILE A 22 13.62 1.25 -9.50
CA ILE A 22 12.27 1.74 -9.23
C ILE A 22 12.32 2.71 -8.07
N ARG A 23 11.69 3.86 -8.22
CA ARG A 23 11.62 4.90 -7.19
C ARG A 23 10.18 5.25 -6.85
N ALA A 24 9.88 5.40 -5.57
CA ALA A 24 8.63 5.98 -5.11
C ALA A 24 8.68 7.50 -5.32
N VAL A 25 7.71 8.04 -6.07
CA VAL A 25 7.61 9.47 -6.42
C VAL A 25 6.40 10.15 -5.83
N GLY A 26 5.56 9.42 -5.12
CA GLY A 26 4.35 9.96 -4.49
C GLY A 26 3.40 8.88 -4.05
N ILE A 27 2.23 9.33 -3.66
CA ILE A 27 1.10 8.47 -3.29
C ILE A 27 -0.16 8.93 -4.03
N GLU A 28 -0.99 7.97 -4.34
CA GLU A 28 -2.36 8.13 -4.79
C GLU A 28 -3.28 7.74 -3.65
N TYR A 29 -4.26 8.57 -3.32
CA TYR A 29 -5.16 8.32 -2.19
C TYR A 29 -6.54 8.90 -2.45
N VAL A 30 -7.52 8.41 -1.72
CA VAL A 30 -8.89 8.93 -1.75
C VAL A 30 -9.16 9.67 -0.44
N ASP A 31 -9.69 10.87 -0.54
CA ASP A 31 -10.12 11.66 0.61
C ASP A 31 -11.61 11.42 0.87
N ASP A 32 -11.90 10.75 1.98
CA ASP A 32 -13.27 10.44 2.41
C ASP A 32 -14.10 11.69 2.75
N THR A 33 -13.44 12.80 3.11
CA THR A 33 -14.13 14.03 3.45
C THR A 33 -14.68 14.72 2.22
N ILE A 34 -13.95 14.69 1.11
CA ILE A 34 -14.36 15.25 -0.18
C ILE A 34 -15.40 14.32 -0.84
N GLY A 35 -15.19 13.01 -0.75
CA GLY A 35 -16.08 12.01 -1.33
C GLY A 35 -17.49 12.03 -0.74
N ARG A 36 -17.62 12.20 0.57
CA ARG A 36 -18.93 12.31 1.25
C ARG A 36 -19.70 13.58 0.89
N ALA A 37 -19.00 14.68 0.63
CA ALA A 37 -19.63 15.96 0.28
C ALA A 37 -20.12 16.02 -1.17
N LYS A 38 -19.46 15.30 -2.09
CA LYS A 38 -19.76 15.37 -3.55
C LYS A 38 -20.35 14.08 -4.13
N GLY A 39 -20.42 12.98 -3.37
CA GLY A 39 -20.88 11.68 -3.88
C GLY A 39 -19.99 11.06 -4.98
N THR A 40 -18.77 11.57 -5.14
CA THR A 40 -17.78 11.11 -6.11
C THR A 40 -16.49 10.75 -5.40
N THR A 41 -15.96 9.57 -5.69
CA THR A 41 -14.67 9.12 -5.20
C THR A 41 -13.58 9.73 -6.08
N GLU A 42 -13.08 10.90 -5.72
CA GLU A 42 -11.95 11.53 -6.42
C GLU A 42 -10.63 10.99 -5.87
N THR A 43 -9.78 10.51 -6.75
CA THR A 43 -8.43 10.09 -6.41
C THR A 43 -7.51 11.30 -6.45
N LEU A 44 -6.81 11.53 -5.34
CA LEU A 44 -5.83 12.60 -5.20
C LEU A 44 -4.41 12.06 -5.30
N VAL A 45 -3.48 12.90 -5.75
CA VAL A 45 -2.06 12.56 -5.89
C VAL A 45 -1.23 13.55 -5.08
N ALA A 46 -0.41 13.02 -4.18
CA ALA A 46 0.63 13.79 -3.48
C ALA A 46 2.02 13.33 -3.93
N ARG A 47 2.84 14.25 -4.43
CA ARG A 47 4.18 13.94 -4.92
C ARG A 47 5.23 14.08 -3.82
N ALA A 48 6.22 13.18 -3.83
CA ALA A 48 7.36 13.16 -2.93
C ALA A 48 8.65 13.48 -3.69
N SER A 49 9.42 14.44 -3.21
CA SER A 49 10.70 14.83 -3.82
C SER A 49 11.88 13.95 -3.36
N ARG A 50 11.81 13.41 -2.14
CA ARG A 50 12.90 12.64 -1.54
C ARG A 50 12.53 11.20 -1.26
N LEU A 51 11.50 10.96 -0.45
CA LEU A 51 11.09 9.63 -0.02
C LEU A 51 9.61 9.60 0.34
N VAL A 52 9.05 8.40 0.35
CA VAL A 52 7.72 8.09 0.89
C VAL A 52 7.93 7.22 2.13
N VAL A 53 7.39 7.64 3.27
CA VAL A 53 7.42 6.85 4.52
C VAL A 53 6.10 6.12 4.67
N LEU A 54 6.17 4.80 4.81
CA LEU A 54 5.02 3.95 5.02
C LEU A 54 5.00 3.41 6.45
N SER A 55 4.01 3.84 7.24
CA SER A 55 3.84 3.47 8.64
C SER A 55 2.36 3.26 8.99
N ALA A 56 1.70 2.39 8.23
CA ALA A 56 0.26 2.13 8.34
C ALA A 56 -0.09 0.91 9.22
N GLY A 57 0.86 0.44 10.02
CA GLY A 57 0.69 -0.72 10.90
C GLY A 57 0.90 -2.06 10.19
N ALA A 58 0.80 -3.14 10.96
CA ALA A 58 1.13 -4.50 10.51
C ALA A 58 0.27 -5.01 9.35
N PHE A 59 -0.97 -4.57 9.25
CA PHE A 59 -1.88 -4.90 8.14
C PHE A 59 -1.89 -3.84 7.05
N GLY A 60 -1.84 -2.56 7.42
CA GLY A 60 -1.96 -1.46 6.46
C GLY A 60 -0.76 -1.32 5.55
N SER A 61 0.45 -1.42 6.11
CA SER A 61 1.68 -1.28 5.32
C SER A 61 1.84 -2.36 4.24
N PRO A 62 1.69 -3.67 4.54
CA PRO A 62 1.70 -4.69 3.50
C PRO A 62 0.62 -4.50 2.44
N ALA A 63 -0.60 -4.18 2.84
CA ALA A 63 -1.71 -3.98 1.92
C ALA A 63 -1.47 -2.80 0.96
N ILE A 64 -0.80 -1.73 1.40
CA ILE A 64 -0.43 -0.60 0.55
C ILE A 64 0.68 -1.01 -0.43
N LEU A 65 1.68 -1.76 0.03
CA LEU A 65 2.77 -2.27 -0.82
C LEU A 65 2.22 -3.19 -1.92
N GLU A 66 1.39 -4.17 -1.58
CA GLU A 66 0.79 -5.10 -2.53
C GLU A 66 -0.05 -4.36 -3.58
N ARG A 67 -0.92 -3.44 -3.18
CA ARG A 67 -1.68 -2.60 -4.12
C ARG A 67 -0.80 -1.76 -5.03
N SER A 68 0.42 -1.46 -4.60
CA SER A 68 1.41 -0.72 -5.38
C SER A 68 2.25 -1.62 -6.31
N GLY A 69 1.97 -2.92 -6.35
CA GLY A 69 2.70 -3.88 -7.17
C GLY A 69 4.00 -4.40 -6.53
N ILE A 70 4.14 -4.24 -5.21
CA ILE A 70 5.29 -4.72 -4.44
C ILE A 70 4.85 -5.90 -3.58
N GLY A 71 5.29 -7.10 -3.87
CA GLY A 71 4.89 -8.28 -3.11
C GLY A 71 5.11 -9.58 -3.88
N SER A 72 4.57 -10.67 -3.34
CA SER A 72 4.61 -11.99 -3.96
C SER A 72 3.78 -12.01 -5.26
N LYS A 73 4.35 -12.62 -6.30
CA LYS A 73 3.70 -12.76 -7.61
C LYS A 73 2.34 -13.43 -7.52
N ASP A 74 2.22 -14.48 -6.72
CA ASP A 74 0.99 -15.26 -6.59
C ASP A 74 -0.16 -14.43 -6.00
N ILE A 75 0.13 -13.61 -4.99
CA ILE A 75 -0.86 -12.74 -4.35
C ILE A 75 -1.28 -11.62 -5.31
N LEU A 76 -0.31 -10.98 -5.97
CA LEU A 76 -0.58 -9.87 -6.88
C LEU A 76 -1.37 -10.33 -8.10
N THR A 77 -1.04 -11.48 -8.68
CA THR A 77 -1.76 -12.05 -9.83
C THR A 77 -3.21 -12.40 -9.49
N LYS A 78 -3.47 -12.99 -8.31
CA LYS A 78 -4.83 -13.29 -7.85
C LYS A 78 -5.71 -12.04 -7.75
N ASN A 79 -5.11 -10.89 -7.47
CA ASN A 79 -5.80 -9.62 -7.34
C ASN A 79 -5.75 -8.74 -8.60
N ASN A 80 -5.29 -9.29 -9.73
CA ASN A 80 -5.10 -8.57 -11.00
C ASN A 80 -4.21 -7.33 -10.88
N ILE A 81 -3.20 -7.39 -10.01
CA ILE A 81 -2.22 -6.32 -9.81
C ILE A 81 -0.93 -6.69 -10.55
N GLN A 82 -0.44 -5.76 -11.37
CA GLN A 82 0.85 -5.94 -12.04
C GLN A 82 1.99 -5.89 -11.02
N GLN A 83 2.83 -6.93 -11.00
CA GLN A 83 4.02 -6.93 -10.17
C GLN A 83 5.07 -5.99 -10.74
N LEU A 84 5.53 -5.04 -9.92
CA LEU A 84 6.61 -4.11 -10.24
C LEU A 84 7.89 -4.47 -9.49
N VAL A 85 7.76 -4.97 -8.26
CA VAL A 85 8.88 -5.43 -7.43
C VAL A 85 8.53 -6.78 -6.84
N ASP A 86 9.39 -7.77 -7.07
CA ASP A 86 9.26 -9.08 -6.43
C ASP A 86 9.80 -9.03 -5.01
N LEU A 87 8.89 -9.04 -4.04
CA LEU A 87 9.21 -8.99 -2.62
C LEU A 87 8.27 -9.92 -1.85
N PRO A 88 8.51 -11.25 -1.89
CA PRO A 88 7.60 -12.25 -1.35
C PRO A 88 7.41 -12.18 0.17
N GLY A 89 8.31 -11.52 0.91
CA GLY A 89 8.18 -11.31 2.35
C GLY A 89 7.13 -10.26 2.77
N VAL A 90 6.53 -9.53 1.84
CA VAL A 90 5.49 -8.55 2.16
C VAL A 90 4.23 -9.28 2.64
N GLY A 91 3.75 -8.91 3.84
CA GLY A 91 2.57 -9.51 4.46
C GLY A 91 2.80 -10.88 5.10
N GLU A 92 4.00 -11.47 4.95
CA GLU A 92 4.35 -12.74 5.56
C GLU A 92 4.79 -12.58 7.04
N HIS A 93 4.80 -13.70 7.76
CA HIS A 93 5.28 -13.78 9.16
C HIS A 93 4.59 -12.80 10.13
N TYR A 94 3.28 -12.56 9.92
CA TYR A 94 2.52 -11.79 10.89
C TYR A 94 2.54 -12.48 12.24
N MET A 95 3.03 -11.78 13.26
CA MET A 95 3.01 -12.23 14.65
C MET A 95 2.19 -11.24 15.48
N GLY A 96 1.07 -11.71 16.04
CA GLY A 96 0.23 -10.96 16.97
C GLY A 96 0.40 -11.44 18.39
N SER A 97 0.15 -10.58 19.39
CA SER A 97 0.01 -11.04 20.78
C SER A 97 -1.29 -11.82 20.93
N PRO A 98 -1.29 -13.03 21.54
CA PRO A 98 -2.50 -13.86 21.69
C PRO A 98 -3.61 -13.19 22.50
N ASP A 99 -3.26 -12.25 23.36
CA ASP A 99 -4.19 -11.64 24.31
C ASP A 99 -5.30 -10.78 23.68
N TRP A 100 -5.07 -10.21 22.51
CA TRP A 100 -6.10 -9.44 21.81
C TRP A 100 -7.07 -10.32 21.02
N MET A 101 -6.67 -11.53 20.64
CA MET A 101 -7.56 -12.49 19.97
C MET A 101 -8.69 -12.95 20.90
N LEU A 102 -8.43 -13.06 22.21
CA LEU A 102 -9.44 -13.46 23.19
C LEU A 102 -10.51 -12.36 23.43
N GLN A 103 -10.18 -11.10 23.19
CA GLN A 103 -11.15 -10.00 23.31
C GLN A 103 -12.13 -9.89 22.14
N MET A 104 -11.80 -10.42 20.96
CA MET A 104 -12.69 -10.41 19.80
C MET A 104 -13.71 -11.56 19.78
N THR A 105 -13.56 -12.58 20.61
CA THR A 105 -14.46 -13.75 20.66
C THR A 105 -15.54 -13.65 21.75
N THR A 106 -15.62 -12.53 22.49
CA THR A 106 -16.56 -12.34 23.61
C THR A 106 -17.67 -11.32 23.33
N PHE A 107 -17.99 -11.05 22.06
CA PHE A 107 -19.16 -10.23 21.70
C PHE A 107 -20.10 -11.00 20.77
#